data_3eb41eb8ad0cfc0420d63395067b5f1e
#
_entry.id   3eb41eb8ad0cfc0420d63395067b5f1e
#
_cell.length_a   1.000
_cell.length_b   1.000
_cell.length_c   1.000
_cell.angle_alpha   90.00
_cell.angle_beta   90.00
_cell.angle_gamma   90.00
#
_symmetry.space_group_name_H-M   'P 1'
#
loop_
_entity.id
_entity.type
_entity.pdbx_description
1 polymer ?
#
loop_
_entity_poly.entity_id
_entity_poly.type
_entity_poly.pdbx_seq_one_letter_code
_entity_poly.pdbx_strand_id
1 'polypeptide(L)'
;QRYNVQFNLDARINKRLKVGARFNGRYEKTEHPAVPGDDVWAAIFAIWRNPPTNRPFANDNPDYPTMTSNTASTNFAILNYDRSGYLKDTYRVGQLSANIEYQIMEGLKMKGLASYYLGSRWYDCQEYTYDLYGYDSATDTYPVIYSLTNPFRQRIVGLQQQIMGQAQLTYDKVIGRHTISAVLAGEAYHEINPGLDTWSRPQSNYINTIDFASLEKYTDNKNTELARAGFVARVNYNYADRYYIELAGRYDGSWKFRRGNRWAFLPSVSVGWRPSEERFWKKGSISRWFNSLKIRASFGQLGYDELSWYDTDENGNRILRTLAPFDYLSGY
;
A
#
# COMPACT_ATOMS: atom_id res chain seq x y z
N GLN A 1 9.39 -16.88 1.71
CA GLN A 1 8.29 -17.77 2.13
C GLN A 1 7.03 -16.94 2.37
N ARG A 2 5.87 -17.40 1.89
CA ARG A 2 4.61 -16.71 2.10
C ARG A 2 3.50 -17.73 2.38
N TYR A 3 2.74 -17.47 3.43
CA TYR A 3 1.58 -18.24 3.82
C TYR A 3 0.37 -17.32 3.91
N ASN A 4 -0.75 -17.74 3.35
CA ASN A 4 -2.01 -17.02 3.42
C ASN A 4 -3.08 -17.97 3.99
N VAL A 5 -3.87 -17.43 4.90
CA VAL A 5 -5.04 -18.10 5.46
C VAL A 5 -6.24 -17.20 5.23
N GLN A 6 -7.30 -17.76 4.70
CA GLN A 6 -8.54 -17.03 4.46
C GLN A 6 -9.72 -17.84 4.97
N PHE A 7 -10.59 -17.16 5.71
CA PHE A 7 -11.81 -17.74 6.25
C PHE A 7 -12.97 -16.80 5.97
N ASN A 8 -14.07 -17.35 5.44
CA ASN A 8 -15.31 -16.63 5.19
C ASN A 8 -16.48 -17.41 5.79
N LEU A 9 -17.29 -16.72 6.56
CA LEU A 9 -18.51 -17.22 7.14
C LEU A 9 -19.67 -16.34 6.73
N ASP A 10 -20.68 -16.90 6.11
CA ASP A 10 -21.94 -16.24 5.83
C ASP A 10 -23.09 -17.08 6.43
N ALA A 11 -23.86 -16.49 7.31
CA ALA A 11 -24.96 -17.13 7.99
C ALA A 11 -26.28 -16.35 7.78
N ARG A 12 -27.31 -17.05 7.37
CA ARG A 12 -28.67 -16.51 7.36
C ARG A 12 -29.37 -16.91 8.66
N ILE A 13 -29.50 -15.97 9.58
CA ILE A 13 -30.11 -16.18 10.89
C ILE A 13 -31.63 -16.39 10.74
N ASN A 14 -32.24 -15.58 9.87
CA ASN A 14 -33.66 -15.70 9.52
C ASN A 14 -33.93 -15.09 8.14
N LYS A 15 -35.23 -14.97 7.72
CA LYS A 15 -35.62 -14.42 6.43
C LYS A 15 -35.14 -12.97 6.20
N ARG A 16 -34.89 -12.21 7.28
CA ARG A 16 -34.53 -10.78 7.23
C ARG A 16 -33.11 -10.49 7.61
N LEU A 17 -32.44 -11.39 8.35
CA LEU A 17 -31.13 -11.13 8.93
C LEU A 17 -30.07 -12.08 8.35
N LYS A 18 -29.03 -11.49 7.78
CA LYS A 18 -27.79 -12.19 7.40
C LYS A 18 -26.63 -11.55 8.13
N VAL A 19 -25.68 -12.36 8.54
CA VAL A 19 -24.44 -11.94 9.15
C VAL A 19 -23.27 -12.63 8.45
N GLY A 20 -22.15 -11.96 8.36
CA GLY A 20 -20.93 -12.53 7.79
C GLY A 20 -19.72 -12.12 8.60
N ALA A 21 -18.73 -12.97 8.59
CA ALA A 21 -17.40 -12.69 9.12
C ALA A 21 -16.34 -13.15 8.12
N ARG A 22 -15.28 -12.37 7.97
CA ARG A 22 -14.16 -12.68 7.09
C ARG A 22 -12.87 -12.46 7.85
N PHE A 23 -11.99 -13.42 7.73
CA PHE A 23 -10.63 -13.30 8.24
C PHE A 23 -9.65 -13.56 7.11
N ASN A 24 -8.65 -12.67 6.98
CA ASN A 24 -7.51 -12.84 6.09
C ASN A 24 -6.25 -12.73 6.93
N GLY A 25 -5.43 -13.77 6.89
CA GLY A 25 -4.12 -13.79 7.53
C GLY A 25 -3.03 -13.96 6.49
N ARG A 26 -1.92 -13.23 6.66
CA ARG A 26 -0.73 -13.37 5.82
C ARG A 26 0.51 -13.34 6.69
N TYR A 27 1.36 -14.32 6.49
CA TYR A 27 2.72 -14.34 6.99
C TYR A 27 3.67 -14.36 5.78
N GLU A 28 4.60 -13.45 5.75
CA GLU A 28 5.58 -13.35 4.68
C GLU A 28 6.97 -13.13 5.28
N LYS A 29 7.93 -13.96 4.88
CA LYS A 29 9.32 -13.85 5.29
C LYS A 29 10.21 -13.85 4.07
N THR A 30 10.99 -12.80 3.91
CA THR A 30 12.09 -12.69 2.96
C THR A 30 13.39 -12.81 3.75
N GLU A 31 14.31 -13.60 3.27
CA GLU A 31 15.61 -13.81 3.88
C GLU A 31 16.65 -14.01 2.78
N HIS A 32 17.73 -13.27 2.84
CA HIS A 32 18.86 -13.38 1.93
C HIS A 32 20.15 -12.89 2.62
N PRO A 33 21.33 -13.22 2.08
CA PRO A 33 22.58 -12.65 2.56
C PRO A 33 22.52 -11.12 2.51
N ALA A 34 23.11 -10.45 3.48
CA ALA A 34 23.25 -9.00 3.44
C ALA A 34 24.22 -8.60 2.32
N VAL A 35 23.90 -7.51 1.65
CA VAL A 35 24.71 -6.95 0.57
C VAL A 35 24.84 -5.46 0.83
N PRO A 36 26.03 -4.88 0.72
CA PRO A 36 26.16 -3.43 0.80
C PRO A 36 25.26 -2.75 -0.24
N GLY A 37 24.34 -1.90 0.23
CA GLY A 37 23.34 -1.28 -0.63
C GLY A 37 21.98 -1.95 -0.64
N ASP A 38 21.76 -2.99 0.19
CA ASP A 38 20.49 -3.31 0.81
C ASP A 38 19.38 -3.93 -0.06
N ASP A 39 19.67 -4.40 -1.27
CA ASP A 39 18.62 -4.84 -2.16
C ASP A 39 18.97 -6.17 -2.84
N VAL A 40 17.98 -7.04 -3.00
CA VAL A 40 18.06 -8.20 -3.90
C VAL A 40 18.52 -7.79 -5.31
N TRP A 41 18.26 -6.58 -5.72
CA TRP A 41 18.77 -5.98 -6.94
C TRP A 41 20.28 -5.91 -7.00
N ALA A 42 20.98 -5.68 -5.88
CA ALA A 42 22.44 -5.69 -5.85
C ALA A 42 22.98 -7.07 -6.23
N ALA A 43 22.36 -8.16 -5.77
CA ALA A 43 22.69 -9.52 -6.17
C ALA A 43 22.40 -9.77 -7.67
N ILE A 44 21.26 -9.32 -8.17
CA ILE A 44 20.91 -9.42 -9.59
C ILE A 44 21.88 -8.61 -10.45
N PHE A 45 22.20 -7.39 -10.04
CA PHE A 45 23.19 -6.56 -10.74
C PHE A 45 24.61 -7.17 -10.69
N ALA A 46 24.96 -7.84 -9.60
CA ALA A 46 26.22 -8.57 -9.52
C ALA A 46 26.31 -9.66 -10.59
N ILE A 47 25.23 -10.41 -10.81
CA ILE A 47 25.17 -11.44 -11.86
C ILE A 47 25.32 -10.82 -13.25
N TRP A 48 24.67 -9.69 -13.52
CA TRP A 48 24.72 -9.05 -14.86
C TRP A 48 26.03 -8.29 -15.14
N ARG A 49 26.64 -7.74 -14.10
CA ARG A 49 27.88 -6.93 -14.24
C ARG A 49 29.16 -7.74 -14.25
N ASN A 50 29.10 -8.98 -13.79
CA ASN A 50 30.27 -9.85 -13.78
C ASN A 50 30.36 -10.60 -15.12
N PRO A 51 31.35 -10.28 -15.99
CA PRO A 51 31.59 -11.08 -17.16
C PRO A 51 32.03 -12.50 -16.76
N PRO A 52 31.77 -13.53 -17.60
CA PRO A 52 32.12 -14.92 -17.32
C PRO A 52 33.62 -15.17 -17.07
N THR A 53 34.45 -14.22 -17.47
CA THR A 53 35.91 -14.26 -17.28
C THR A 53 36.35 -13.82 -15.89
N ASN A 54 35.46 -13.20 -15.11
CA ASN A 54 35.81 -12.77 -13.75
C ASN A 54 35.77 -13.97 -12.82
N ARG A 55 36.90 -14.22 -12.16
CA ARG A 55 37.03 -15.25 -11.14
C ARG A 55 36.47 -14.73 -9.82
N PRO A 56 35.68 -15.51 -9.09
CA PRO A 56 35.15 -15.08 -7.79
C PRO A 56 36.21 -15.18 -6.66
N PHE A 57 37.26 -15.97 -6.88
CA PHE A 57 38.32 -16.25 -5.90
C PHE A 57 39.68 -15.96 -6.48
N ALA A 58 40.57 -15.46 -5.67
CA ALA A 58 41.97 -15.25 -6.04
C ALA A 58 42.64 -16.61 -6.30
N ASN A 59 43.24 -16.76 -7.48
CA ASN A 59 43.87 -17.99 -7.93
C ASN A 59 42.97 -19.25 -7.75
N ASP A 60 41.65 -19.11 -7.94
CA ASP A 60 40.65 -20.15 -7.76
C ASP A 60 40.61 -20.79 -6.35
N ASN A 61 41.21 -20.15 -5.35
CA ASN A 61 41.18 -20.62 -3.97
C ASN A 61 39.91 -20.12 -3.25
N PRO A 62 38.98 -21.01 -2.83
CA PRO A 62 37.69 -20.61 -2.25
C PRO A 62 37.78 -19.88 -0.92
N ASP A 63 38.93 -19.90 -0.24
CA ASP A 63 39.12 -19.20 1.02
C ASP A 63 39.39 -17.70 0.81
N TYR A 64 39.80 -17.30 -0.41
CA TYR A 64 40.21 -15.94 -0.75
C TYR A 64 39.29 -15.32 -1.83
N PRO A 65 38.10 -14.78 -1.47
CA PRO A 65 37.27 -14.05 -2.41
C PRO A 65 38.02 -12.83 -2.94
N THR A 66 37.91 -12.57 -4.25
CA THR A 66 38.64 -11.47 -4.88
C THR A 66 37.68 -10.36 -5.33
N MET A 67 38.24 -9.19 -5.59
CA MET A 67 37.49 -8.10 -6.17
C MET A 67 37.25 -8.35 -7.66
N THR A 68 36.02 -8.20 -8.11
CA THR A 68 35.72 -8.21 -9.55
C THR A 68 36.05 -6.86 -10.19
N SER A 69 36.18 -6.83 -11.48
CA SER A 69 36.69 -5.65 -12.23
C SER A 69 35.88 -4.36 -12.04
N ASN A 70 34.66 -4.44 -11.50
CA ASN A 70 33.78 -3.28 -11.41
C ASN A 70 33.69 -2.68 -10.01
N THR A 71 33.37 -3.46 -9.00
CA THR A 71 33.28 -3.00 -7.61
C THR A 71 33.39 -4.19 -6.65
N ALA A 72 33.84 -3.94 -5.42
CA ALA A 72 33.90 -4.94 -4.36
C ALA A 72 32.54 -5.60 -4.07
N SER A 73 31.47 -4.84 -4.15
CA SER A 73 30.10 -5.29 -3.85
C SER A 73 29.47 -6.19 -4.92
N THR A 74 30.11 -6.38 -6.08
CA THR A 74 29.57 -7.19 -7.18
C THR A 74 30.06 -8.61 -7.21
N ASN A 75 30.98 -8.99 -6.33
CA ASN A 75 31.45 -10.38 -6.29
C ASN A 75 30.43 -11.28 -5.60
N PHE A 76 29.85 -12.22 -6.35
CA PHE A 76 28.87 -13.18 -5.81
C PHE A 76 29.46 -14.14 -4.78
N ALA A 77 30.79 -14.31 -4.69
CA ALA A 77 31.44 -15.15 -3.67
C ALA A 77 31.25 -14.63 -2.24
N ILE A 78 30.99 -13.34 -2.09
CA ILE A 78 30.68 -12.75 -0.78
C ILE A 78 29.18 -12.82 -0.43
N LEU A 79 28.31 -13.11 -1.39
CA LEU A 79 26.86 -13.15 -1.20
C LEU A 79 26.41 -14.44 -0.51
N ASN A 80 26.91 -14.65 0.69
CA ASN A 80 26.51 -15.76 1.55
C ASN A 80 26.42 -15.30 3.01
N TYR A 81 25.66 -16.04 3.82
CA TYR A 81 25.38 -15.67 5.20
C TYR A 81 26.61 -15.61 6.10
N ASP A 82 27.63 -16.42 5.82
CA ASP A 82 28.82 -16.50 6.64
C ASP A 82 29.77 -15.32 6.42
N ARG A 83 29.76 -14.76 5.19
CA ARG A 83 30.70 -13.70 4.80
C ARG A 83 30.07 -12.31 4.83
N SER A 84 28.85 -12.16 4.31
CA SER A 84 28.20 -10.85 4.21
C SER A 84 27.15 -10.57 5.27
N GLY A 85 26.77 -11.58 6.07
CA GLY A 85 25.71 -11.46 7.05
C GLY A 85 24.33 -11.75 6.48
N TYR A 86 23.27 -11.16 7.04
CA TYR A 86 21.90 -11.48 6.68
C TYR A 86 20.99 -10.26 6.67
N LEU A 87 19.94 -10.38 5.85
CA LEU A 87 18.76 -9.53 5.86
C LEU A 87 17.53 -10.43 6.02
N LYS A 88 16.71 -10.13 7.02
CA LYS A 88 15.45 -10.82 7.31
C LYS A 88 14.33 -9.80 7.41
N ASP A 89 13.35 -9.89 6.53
CA ASP A 89 12.17 -9.05 6.56
C ASP A 89 10.91 -9.91 6.74
N THR A 90 10.20 -9.67 7.82
CA THR A 90 9.03 -10.47 8.19
C THR A 90 7.81 -9.60 8.33
N TYR A 91 6.78 -9.91 7.55
CA TYR A 91 5.47 -9.29 7.64
C TYR A 91 4.45 -10.26 8.22
N ARG A 92 3.66 -9.79 9.15
CA ARG A 92 2.49 -10.48 9.69
C ARG A 92 1.29 -9.58 9.55
N VAL A 93 0.26 -10.07 8.90
CA VAL A 93 -0.96 -9.30 8.63
C VAL A 93 -2.16 -10.12 9.05
N GLY A 94 -3.05 -9.51 9.78
CA GLY A 94 -4.37 -10.04 10.11
C GLY A 94 -5.43 -8.99 9.80
N GLN A 95 -6.49 -9.38 9.11
CA GLN A 95 -7.66 -8.57 8.89
C GLN A 95 -8.91 -9.34 9.26
N LEU A 96 -9.69 -8.78 10.15
CA LEU A 96 -11.00 -9.28 10.55
C LEU A 96 -12.06 -8.29 10.09
N SER A 97 -13.10 -8.79 9.42
CA SER A 97 -14.25 -7.98 9.02
C SER A 97 -15.54 -8.69 9.42
N ALA A 98 -16.50 -7.94 9.90
CA ALA A 98 -17.84 -8.42 10.21
C ALA A 98 -18.85 -7.58 9.45
N ASN A 99 -19.87 -8.22 8.90
CA ASN A 99 -20.96 -7.54 8.21
C ASN A 99 -22.33 -8.06 8.66
N ILE A 100 -23.29 -7.17 8.65
CA ILE A 100 -24.68 -7.45 8.94
C ILE A 100 -25.54 -6.88 7.82
N GLU A 101 -26.52 -7.65 7.35
CA GLU A 101 -27.55 -7.19 6.43
C GLU A 101 -28.92 -7.49 7.04
N TYR A 102 -29.74 -6.46 7.18
CA TYR A 102 -31.08 -6.57 7.72
C TYR A 102 -32.11 -6.01 6.75
N GLN A 103 -33.09 -6.84 6.37
CA GLN A 103 -34.23 -6.46 5.56
C GLN A 103 -35.30 -5.81 6.47
N ILE A 104 -35.37 -4.48 6.48
CA ILE A 104 -36.32 -3.74 7.33
C ILE A 104 -37.73 -3.99 6.85
N MET A 105 -37.94 -3.79 5.54
CA MET A 105 -39.20 -4.05 4.83
C MET A 105 -38.93 -4.33 3.36
N GLU A 106 -39.93 -4.66 2.57
CA GLU A 106 -39.77 -4.86 1.13
C GLU A 106 -39.16 -3.62 0.47
N GLY A 107 -38.08 -3.80 -0.26
CA GLY A 107 -37.33 -2.73 -0.91
C GLY A 107 -36.30 -2.01 -0.01
N LEU A 108 -36.47 -2.02 1.33
CA LEU A 108 -35.57 -1.31 2.26
C LEU A 108 -34.65 -2.27 3.03
N LYS A 109 -33.35 -2.09 2.87
CA LYS A 109 -32.29 -2.85 3.54
C LYS A 109 -31.32 -1.94 4.28
N MET A 110 -30.85 -2.40 5.41
CA MET A 110 -29.74 -1.82 6.15
C MET A 110 -28.55 -2.79 6.08
N LYS A 111 -27.35 -2.24 5.88
CA LYS A 111 -26.10 -2.97 5.93
C LYS A 111 -25.15 -2.27 6.89
N GLY A 112 -24.42 -3.05 7.66
CA GLY A 112 -23.33 -2.59 8.49
C GLY A 112 -22.09 -3.39 8.17
N LEU A 113 -20.92 -2.76 8.18
CA LEU A 113 -19.61 -3.36 8.02
C LEU A 113 -18.69 -2.77 9.07
N ALA A 114 -17.95 -3.62 9.75
CA ALA A 114 -16.81 -3.22 10.59
C ALA A 114 -15.60 -4.04 10.19
N SER A 115 -14.44 -3.42 10.12
CA SER A 115 -13.19 -4.08 9.77
C SER A 115 -12.06 -3.59 10.66
N TYR A 116 -11.23 -4.53 11.10
CA TYR A 116 -10.00 -4.27 11.81
C TYR A 116 -8.84 -4.93 11.07
N TYR A 117 -7.81 -4.16 10.79
CA TYR A 117 -6.57 -4.61 10.16
C TYR A 117 -5.40 -4.38 11.13
N LEU A 118 -4.56 -5.39 11.25
CA LEU A 118 -3.31 -5.33 12.00
C LEU A 118 -2.19 -5.87 11.13
N GLY A 119 -1.23 -5.02 10.80
CA GLY A 119 0.01 -5.37 10.13
C GLY A 119 1.19 -5.14 11.05
N SER A 120 2.16 -6.05 11.07
CA SER A 120 3.44 -5.83 11.74
C SER A 120 4.59 -6.19 10.81
N ARG A 121 5.62 -5.36 10.83
CA ARG A 121 6.88 -5.59 10.13
C ARG A 121 7.99 -5.75 11.16
N TRP A 122 8.82 -6.74 10.94
CA TRP A 122 10.08 -6.92 11.64
C TRP A 122 11.18 -7.08 10.60
N TYR A 123 11.95 -6.05 10.43
CA TYR A 123 13.13 -6.04 9.58
C TYR A 123 14.38 -6.14 10.44
N ASP A 124 15.30 -7.02 10.09
CA ASP A 124 16.50 -7.32 10.83
C ASP A 124 17.65 -7.56 9.86
N CYS A 125 18.60 -6.63 9.80
CA CYS A 125 19.73 -6.67 8.91
C CYS A 125 21.04 -6.59 9.70
N GLN A 126 21.98 -7.43 9.34
CA GLN A 126 23.35 -7.34 9.81
C GLN A 126 24.30 -7.60 8.65
N GLU A 127 25.04 -6.58 8.26
CA GLU A 127 26.14 -6.67 7.31
C GLU A 127 27.43 -6.92 8.06
N TYR A 128 28.21 -7.85 7.56
CA TYR A 128 29.52 -8.18 8.13
C TYR A 128 30.63 -7.41 7.42
N THR A 129 31.71 -7.19 8.14
CA THR A 129 33.00 -6.82 7.53
C THR A 129 33.57 -8.02 6.81
N TYR A 130 34.26 -7.78 5.70
CA TYR A 130 34.96 -8.81 4.96
C TYR A 130 36.15 -8.22 4.21
N ASP A 131 37.12 -9.09 3.90
CA ASP A 131 38.26 -8.77 3.08
C ASP A 131 38.15 -9.41 1.69
N LEU A 132 38.72 -8.74 0.69
CA LEU A 132 38.95 -9.27 -0.65
C LEU A 132 40.44 -9.34 -0.93
N TYR A 133 40.80 -10.40 -1.62
CA TYR A 133 42.21 -10.78 -1.76
C TYR A 133 42.67 -10.73 -3.22
N GLY A 134 43.91 -10.32 -3.44
CA GLY A 134 44.64 -10.57 -4.67
C GLY A 134 45.42 -11.87 -4.58
N TYR A 135 46.09 -12.26 -5.65
CA TYR A 135 47.09 -13.34 -5.66
C TYR A 135 48.38 -12.82 -6.21
N ASP A 136 49.47 -13.04 -5.44
CA ASP A 136 50.84 -12.76 -5.86
C ASP A 136 51.52 -14.07 -6.20
N SER A 137 51.75 -14.31 -7.49
CA SER A 137 52.36 -15.52 -7.99
C SER A 137 53.87 -15.61 -7.72
N ALA A 138 54.53 -14.49 -7.38
CA ALA A 138 55.95 -14.49 -7.09
C ALA A 138 56.24 -15.00 -5.68
N THR A 139 55.36 -14.77 -4.76
CA THR A 139 55.46 -15.13 -3.34
C THR A 139 54.52 -16.23 -2.90
N ASP A 140 53.58 -16.64 -3.79
CA ASP A 140 52.47 -17.57 -3.49
C ASP A 140 51.64 -17.12 -2.28
N THR A 141 51.29 -15.83 -2.24
CA THR A 141 50.54 -15.24 -1.12
C THR A 141 49.26 -14.57 -1.61
N TYR A 142 48.32 -14.32 -0.67
CA TYR A 142 47.01 -13.70 -0.90
C TYR A 142 46.92 -12.37 -0.12
N PRO A 143 47.50 -11.28 -0.65
CA PRO A 143 47.40 -9.99 0.02
C PRO A 143 45.97 -9.46 -0.03
N VAL A 144 45.55 -8.79 1.07
CA VAL A 144 44.25 -8.06 1.11
C VAL A 144 44.36 -6.85 0.18
N ILE A 145 43.47 -6.76 -0.77
CA ILE A 145 43.38 -5.65 -1.73
C ILE A 145 42.20 -4.70 -1.45
N TYR A 146 41.24 -5.14 -0.66
CA TYR A 146 40.09 -4.35 -0.24
C TYR A 146 39.53 -4.89 1.07
N SER A 147 39.09 -3.99 1.94
CA SER A 147 38.40 -4.33 3.19
C SER A 147 37.14 -3.50 3.34
N LEU A 148 36.03 -4.16 3.59
CA LEU A 148 34.82 -3.52 4.13
C LEU A 148 34.95 -3.55 5.65
N THR A 149 35.23 -2.40 6.27
CA THR A 149 35.60 -2.32 7.70
C THR A 149 34.46 -1.85 8.60
N ASN A 150 33.34 -1.38 8.02
CA ASN A 150 32.22 -0.85 8.77
C ASN A 150 31.07 -1.86 8.80
N PRO A 151 30.94 -2.69 9.84
CA PRO A 151 29.78 -3.55 9.98
C PRO A 151 28.53 -2.68 10.17
N PHE A 152 27.41 -3.16 9.63
CA PHE A 152 26.15 -2.42 9.66
C PHE A 152 25.09 -3.28 10.33
N ARG A 153 24.34 -2.68 11.23
CA ARG A 153 23.26 -3.33 11.97
C ARG A 153 22.02 -2.45 11.93
N GLN A 154 20.93 -2.95 11.34
CA GLN A 154 19.67 -2.22 11.27
C GLN A 154 18.52 -3.06 11.78
N ARG A 155 17.59 -2.40 12.44
CA ARG A 155 16.32 -2.96 12.84
C ARG A 155 15.19 -1.96 12.58
N ILE A 156 14.17 -2.43 11.84
CA ILE A 156 12.95 -1.66 11.64
C ILE A 156 11.80 -2.45 12.27
N VAL A 157 11.08 -1.79 13.15
CA VAL A 157 9.84 -2.30 13.73
C VAL A 157 8.73 -1.39 13.28
N GLY A 158 7.74 -1.95 12.60
CA GLY A 158 6.57 -1.22 12.12
C GLY A 158 5.28 -1.90 12.57
N LEU A 159 4.29 -1.09 12.93
CA LEU A 159 2.95 -1.52 13.21
C LEU A 159 1.98 -0.69 12.36
N GLN A 160 0.98 -1.33 11.78
CA GLN A 160 -0.10 -0.68 11.08
C GLN A 160 -1.41 -1.17 11.64
N GLN A 161 -2.22 -0.27 12.14
CA GLN A 161 -3.55 -0.57 12.63
C GLN A 161 -4.58 0.26 11.87
N GLN A 162 -5.63 -0.40 11.37
CA GLN A 162 -6.70 0.27 10.66
C GLN A 162 -8.04 -0.19 11.23
N ILE A 163 -8.92 0.76 11.50
CA ILE A 163 -10.30 0.51 11.88
C ILE A 163 -11.19 1.18 10.85
N MET A 164 -12.15 0.45 10.33
CA MET A 164 -13.14 0.97 9.40
C MET A 164 -14.53 0.55 9.84
N GLY A 165 -15.45 1.49 9.82
CA GLY A 165 -16.88 1.26 10.03
C GLY A 165 -17.70 1.86 8.88
N GLN A 166 -18.72 1.14 8.42
CA GLN A 166 -19.66 1.61 7.41
C GLN A 166 -21.07 1.20 7.78
N ALA A 167 -22.01 2.12 7.63
CA ALA A 167 -23.45 1.86 7.69
C ALA A 167 -24.10 2.33 6.41
N GLN A 168 -25.03 1.54 5.86
CA GLN A 168 -25.68 1.82 4.60
C GLN A 168 -27.18 1.47 4.67
N LEU A 169 -28.03 2.38 4.16
CA LEU A 169 -29.43 2.13 3.84
C LEU A 169 -29.58 2.08 2.32
N THR A 170 -30.26 1.06 1.83
CA THR A 170 -30.56 0.88 0.41
C THR A 170 -32.06 0.73 0.24
N TYR A 171 -32.64 1.49 -0.65
CA TYR A 171 -34.06 1.41 -1.02
C TYR A 171 -34.22 1.16 -2.50
N ASP A 172 -34.90 0.08 -2.87
CA ASP A 172 -35.21 -0.28 -4.25
C ASP A 172 -36.70 -0.54 -4.37
N LYS A 173 -37.38 0.18 -5.27
CA LYS A 173 -38.82 0.02 -5.49
C LYS A 173 -39.19 0.20 -6.96
N VAL A 174 -40.04 -0.68 -7.45
CA VAL A 174 -40.66 -0.58 -8.76
C VAL A 174 -42.15 -0.33 -8.57
N ILE A 175 -42.67 0.76 -9.13
CA ILE A 175 -44.07 1.16 -9.06
C ILE A 175 -44.57 1.42 -10.48
N GLY A 176 -45.21 0.45 -11.10
CA GLY A 176 -45.64 0.53 -12.49
C GLY A 176 -44.45 0.72 -13.45
N ARG A 177 -44.31 1.91 -14.03
CA ARG A 177 -43.18 2.27 -14.94
C ARG A 177 -42.05 3.05 -14.25
N HIS A 178 -42.16 3.26 -12.95
CA HIS A 178 -41.18 4.01 -12.15
C HIS A 178 -40.32 3.04 -11.40
N THR A 179 -38.99 3.14 -11.59
CA THR A 179 -37.98 2.44 -10.78
C THR A 179 -37.19 3.48 -10.00
N ILE A 180 -37.17 3.32 -8.68
CA ILE A 180 -36.45 4.18 -7.75
C ILE A 180 -35.43 3.29 -7.03
N SER A 181 -34.15 3.72 -7.04
CA SER A 181 -33.10 3.14 -6.22
C SER A 181 -32.39 4.25 -5.47
N ALA A 182 -32.28 4.12 -4.15
CA ALA A 182 -31.63 5.10 -3.31
C ALA A 182 -30.65 4.43 -2.36
N VAL A 183 -29.54 5.10 -2.13
CA VAL A 183 -28.50 4.69 -1.17
C VAL A 183 -28.15 5.87 -0.30
N LEU A 184 -28.13 5.65 1.00
CA LEU A 184 -27.52 6.53 1.99
C LEU A 184 -26.49 5.72 2.76
N ALA A 185 -25.24 6.18 2.79
CA ALA A 185 -24.16 5.50 3.51
C ALA A 185 -23.34 6.51 4.30
N GLY A 186 -22.85 6.05 5.44
CA GLY A 186 -21.82 6.74 6.23
C GLY A 186 -20.66 5.79 6.47
N GLU A 187 -19.45 6.30 6.35
CA GLU A 187 -18.21 5.55 6.60
C GLU A 187 -17.25 6.36 7.45
N ALA A 188 -16.48 5.66 8.26
CA ALA A 188 -15.38 6.23 9.03
C ALA A 188 -14.19 5.29 8.97
N TYR A 189 -13.02 5.87 8.81
CA TYR A 189 -11.74 5.18 8.70
C TYR A 189 -10.71 5.86 9.60
N HIS A 190 -9.96 5.04 10.33
CA HIS A 190 -8.87 5.50 11.16
C HIS A 190 -7.70 4.54 11.02
N GLU A 191 -6.51 5.09 10.84
CA GLU A 191 -5.27 4.35 10.70
C GLU A 191 -4.17 5.00 11.54
N ILE A 192 -3.36 4.18 12.21
CA ILE A 192 -2.14 4.57 12.91
C ILE A 192 -0.99 3.67 12.48
N ASN A 193 0.18 4.27 12.24
CA ASN A 193 1.37 3.57 11.75
C ASN A 193 2.59 3.95 12.62
N PRO A 194 2.68 3.48 13.88
CA PRO A 194 3.89 3.67 14.65
C PRO A 194 5.02 2.79 14.11
N GLY A 195 6.21 3.31 14.13
CA GLY A 195 7.38 2.57 13.65
C GLY A 195 8.68 3.13 14.20
N LEU A 196 9.67 2.28 14.28
CA LEU A 196 11.01 2.59 14.74
C LEU A 196 12.02 2.05 13.74
N ASP A 197 12.90 2.90 13.24
CA ASP A 197 14.05 2.55 12.43
C ASP A 197 15.32 2.94 13.17
N THR A 198 16.15 1.95 13.47
CA THR A 198 17.42 2.12 14.17
C THR A 198 18.52 1.42 13.42
N TRP A 199 19.67 2.05 13.31
CA TRP A 199 20.87 1.38 12.83
C TRP A 199 22.11 1.85 13.58
N SER A 200 23.11 0.99 13.62
CA SER A 200 24.37 1.22 14.29
C SER A 200 25.51 0.58 13.51
N ARG A 201 26.73 0.99 13.85
CA ARG A 201 27.97 0.34 13.40
C ARG A 201 28.61 -0.33 14.61
N PRO A 202 28.34 -1.62 14.83
CA PRO A 202 28.93 -2.35 15.94
C PRO A 202 30.46 -2.50 15.74
N GLN A 203 31.19 -2.71 16.80
CA GLN A 203 32.64 -2.88 16.73
C GLN A 203 33.06 -4.22 16.14
N SER A 204 32.17 -5.17 16.03
CA SER A 204 32.44 -6.54 15.58
C SER A 204 31.23 -7.17 14.91
N ASN A 205 31.45 -8.08 13.96
CA ASN A 205 30.41 -8.90 13.32
C ASN A 205 29.65 -9.79 14.31
N TYR A 206 30.23 -10.06 15.48
CA TYR A 206 29.58 -10.89 16.52
C TYR A 206 28.59 -10.12 17.39
N ILE A 207 28.58 -8.77 17.32
CA ILE A 207 27.64 -7.94 18.07
C ILE A 207 26.37 -7.79 17.26
N ASN A 208 25.30 -8.47 17.70
CA ASN A 208 23.99 -8.46 17.02
C ASN A 208 22.95 -7.57 17.71
N THR A 209 23.34 -6.85 18.74
CA THR A 209 22.50 -5.88 19.45
C THR A 209 22.72 -4.47 18.92
N ILE A 210 21.68 -3.64 19.02
CA ILE A 210 21.78 -2.20 18.81
C ILE A 210 21.76 -1.56 20.20
N ASP A 211 22.84 -0.90 20.59
CA ASP A 211 22.97 -0.18 21.84
C ASP A 211 23.21 1.32 21.59
N PHE A 212 23.05 2.12 22.63
CA PHE A 212 23.22 3.57 22.51
C PHE A 212 24.67 4.00 22.22
N ALA A 213 25.65 3.20 22.56
CA ALA A 213 27.04 3.53 22.34
C ALA A 213 27.44 3.45 20.85
N SER A 214 26.80 2.56 20.11
CA SER A 214 27.04 2.35 18.68
C SER A 214 25.92 2.89 17.79
N LEU A 215 24.90 3.55 18.37
CA LEU A 215 23.75 4.07 17.65
C LEU A 215 24.13 5.28 16.81
N GLU A 216 23.99 5.18 15.49
CA GLU A 216 24.21 6.29 14.55
C GLU A 216 22.89 6.90 14.06
N LYS A 217 21.83 6.12 14.03
CA LYS A 217 20.52 6.60 13.59
C LYS A 217 19.41 6.05 14.46
N TYR A 218 18.57 6.95 14.86
CA TYR A 218 17.29 6.68 15.49
C TYR A 218 16.22 7.50 14.76
N THR A 219 15.24 6.83 14.18
CA THR A 219 14.08 7.50 13.59
C THR A 219 12.82 6.89 14.18
N ASP A 220 12.17 7.65 15.02
CA ASP A 220 10.81 7.39 15.40
C ASP A 220 9.92 7.84 14.23
N ASN A 221 9.33 6.89 13.53
CA ASN A 221 8.32 7.18 12.52
C ASN A 221 7.09 7.68 13.25
N LYS A 222 7.15 8.94 13.64
CA LYS A 222 6.10 9.70 14.29
C LYS A 222 4.75 9.17 13.83
N ASN A 223 4.06 8.48 14.70
CA ASN A 223 2.70 7.99 14.56
C ASN A 223 1.96 8.71 13.43
N THR A 224 2.16 8.25 12.19
CA THR A 224 1.37 8.80 11.11
C THR A 224 -0.05 8.33 11.33
N GLU A 225 -0.90 9.27 11.65
CA GLU A 225 -2.29 9.04 11.92
C GLU A 225 -3.11 9.55 10.74
N LEU A 226 -4.05 8.74 10.27
CA LEU A 226 -4.97 9.09 9.19
C LEU A 226 -6.39 8.87 9.68
N ALA A 227 -7.24 9.87 9.53
CA ALA A 227 -8.66 9.75 9.84
C ALA A 227 -9.50 10.39 8.75
N ARG A 228 -10.47 9.67 8.25
CA ARG A 228 -11.44 10.14 7.26
C ARG A 228 -12.84 9.70 7.67
N ALA A 229 -13.82 10.53 7.38
CA ALA A 229 -15.21 10.17 7.51
C ALA A 229 -15.99 10.78 6.33
N GLY A 230 -17.02 10.08 5.88
CA GLY A 230 -17.80 10.55 4.76
C GLY A 230 -19.25 10.05 4.80
N PHE A 231 -20.12 10.84 4.22
CA PHE A 231 -21.50 10.48 3.97
C PHE A 231 -21.77 10.52 2.48
N VAL A 232 -22.45 9.50 1.99
CA VAL A 232 -22.81 9.36 0.57
C VAL A 232 -24.31 9.23 0.47
N ALA A 233 -24.92 10.05 -0.37
CA ALA A 233 -26.31 9.90 -0.77
C ALA A 233 -26.39 9.79 -2.29
N ARG A 234 -27.17 8.83 -2.80
CA ARG A 234 -27.44 8.67 -4.22
C ARG A 234 -28.88 8.24 -4.44
N VAL A 235 -29.53 8.87 -5.39
CA VAL A 235 -30.88 8.51 -5.85
C VAL A 235 -30.83 8.32 -7.35
N ASN A 236 -31.24 7.16 -7.79
CA ASN A 236 -31.47 6.83 -9.19
C ASN A 236 -32.97 6.74 -9.43
N TYR A 237 -33.45 7.42 -10.46
CA TYR A 237 -34.79 7.33 -10.94
C TYR A 237 -34.80 6.94 -12.41
N ASN A 238 -35.61 5.96 -12.74
CA ASN A 238 -35.83 5.50 -14.10
C ASN A 238 -37.36 5.46 -14.40
N TYR A 239 -37.73 6.07 -15.49
CA TYR A 239 -39.09 6.01 -15.98
C TYR A 239 -39.20 5.21 -17.28
N ALA A 240 -39.92 4.09 -17.23
CA ALA A 240 -40.24 3.23 -18.35
C ALA A 240 -39.01 2.73 -19.15
N ASP A 241 -37.84 2.65 -18.51
CA ASP A 241 -36.56 2.33 -19.13
C ASP A 241 -36.14 3.28 -20.26
N ARG A 242 -36.63 4.51 -20.23
CA ARG A 242 -36.38 5.55 -21.24
C ARG A 242 -35.61 6.73 -20.67
N TYR A 243 -36.09 7.24 -19.54
CA TYR A 243 -35.52 8.44 -18.91
C TYR A 243 -34.88 8.08 -17.58
N TYR A 244 -33.67 8.49 -17.45
CA TYR A 244 -32.83 8.18 -16.28
C TYR A 244 -32.34 9.48 -15.67
N ILE A 245 -32.42 9.58 -14.37
CA ILE A 245 -31.87 10.69 -13.58
C ILE A 245 -31.13 10.06 -12.40
N GLU A 246 -29.90 10.46 -12.21
CA GLU A 246 -29.13 10.15 -11.00
C GLU A 246 -28.71 11.46 -10.33
N LEU A 247 -29.00 11.55 -9.05
CA LEU A 247 -28.50 12.59 -8.17
C LEU A 247 -27.64 11.92 -7.12
N ALA A 248 -26.40 12.39 -6.96
CA ALA A 248 -25.53 11.90 -5.92
C ALA A 248 -24.77 13.06 -5.26
N GLY A 249 -24.40 12.87 -4.02
CA GLY A 249 -23.57 13.78 -3.28
C GLY A 249 -22.74 13.04 -2.26
N ARG A 250 -21.50 13.50 -2.06
CA ARG A 250 -20.63 13.08 -0.97
C ARG A 250 -20.35 14.28 -0.08
N TYR A 251 -20.32 14.02 1.21
CA TYR A 251 -19.88 14.98 2.22
C TYR A 251 -18.72 14.36 2.96
N ASP A 252 -17.51 14.69 2.51
CA ASP A 252 -16.28 14.04 2.93
C ASP A 252 -15.48 14.95 3.86
N GLY A 253 -15.02 14.36 4.96
CA GLY A 253 -14.15 15.00 5.95
C GLY A 253 -12.76 14.37 5.98
N SER A 254 -11.73 15.20 5.90
CA SER A 254 -10.33 14.82 6.05
C SER A 254 -9.71 15.49 7.28
N TRP A 255 -8.99 14.71 8.05
CA TRP A 255 -8.27 15.17 9.23
C TRP A 255 -7.08 16.10 8.91
N LYS A 256 -6.59 16.08 7.66
CA LYS A 256 -5.48 16.92 7.19
C LYS A 256 -5.79 18.42 7.27
N PHE A 257 -7.07 18.78 7.30
CA PHE A 257 -7.48 20.17 7.28
C PHE A 257 -7.87 20.71 8.68
N ARG A 258 -7.70 22.01 8.87
CA ARG A 258 -8.09 22.73 10.09
C ARG A 258 -9.58 22.53 10.41
N ARG A 259 -9.95 22.53 11.69
CA ARG A 259 -11.35 22.57 12.13
C ARG A 259 -12.09 23.71 11.43
N GLY A 260 -13.29 23.45 10.92
CA GLY A 260 -14.07 24.39 10.11
C GLY A 260 -13.93 24.18 8.59
N ASN A 261 -12.79 23.69 8.11
CA ASN A 261 -12.54 23.46 6.67
C ASN A 261 -12.32 21.98 6.34
N ARG A 262 -12.63 21.07 7.28
CA ARG A 262 -12.42 19.63 7.13
C ARG A 262 -13.38 18.95 6.19
N TRP A 263 -14.54 19.54 5.99
CA TRP A 263 -15.64 18.91 5.27
C TRP A 263 -15.90 19.61 3.95
N ALA A 264 -16.05 18.82 2.91
CA ALA A 264 -16.40 19.29 1.58
C ALA A 264 -17.61 18.53 1.04
N PHE A 265 -18.53 19.26 0.40
CA PHE A 265 -19.66 18.67 -0.31
C PHE A 265 -19.34 18.57 -1.80
N LEU A 266 -19.48 17.36 -2.35
CA LEU A 266 -19.11 16.99 -3.71
C LEU A 266 -20.36 16.46 -4.44
N PRO A 267 -21.11 17.32 -5.09
CA PRO A 267 -22.32 16.93 -5.81
C PRO A 267 -22.01 16.34 -7.18
N SER A 268 -22.91 15.47 -7.63
CA SER A 268 -22.97 15.00 -9.02
C SER A 268 -24.39 14.78 -9.50
N VAL A 269 -24.59 15.00 -10.79
CA VAL A 269 -25.86 14.78 -11.49
C VAL A 269 -25.58 14.07 -12.81
N SER A 270 -26.44 13.12 -13.14
CA SER A 270 -26.41 12.43 -14.43
C SER A 270 -27.83 12.29 -14.97
N VAL A 271 -27.96 12.51 -16.27
CA VAL A 271 -29.22 12.32 -16.99
C VAL A 271 -28.98 11.35 -18.16
N GLY A 272 -29.96 10.55 -18.45
CA GLY A 272 -29.91 9.61 -19.56
C GLY A 272 -31.26 9.52 -20.29
N TRP A 273 -31.17 9.42 -21.59
CA TRP A 273 -32.32 9.16 -22.46
C TRP A 273 -32.01 7.98 -23.37
N ARG A 274 -32.98 7.11 -23.51
CA ARG A 274 -32.89 5.93 -24.36
C ARG A 274 -33.91 6.06 -25.54
N PRO A 275 -33.52 6.78 -26.62
CA PRO A 275 -34.37 6.98 -27.80
C PRO A 275 -34.89 5.69 -28.41
N SER A 276 -34.08 4.60 -28.33
CA SER A 276 -34.45 3.29 -28.87
C SER A 276 -35.70 2.67 -28.22
N GLU A 277 -36.08 3.14 -27.02
CA GLU A 277 -37.31 2.68 -26.36
C GLU A 277 -38.56 3.53 -26.70
N GLU A 278 -38.39 4.64 -27.47
CA GLU A 278 -39.46 5.48 -27.88
C GLU A 278 -40.26 4.87 -29.03
N ARG A 279 -41.54 5.23 -29.10
CA ARG A 279 -42.48 4.73 -30.13
C ARG A 279 -42.02 5.07 -31.54
N PHE A 280 -41.47 6.28 -31.76
CA PHE A 280 -41.02 6.72 -33.07
C PHE A 280 -39.80 5.88 -33.55
N TRP A 281 -38.91 5.48 -32.64
CA TRP A 281 -37.77 4.66 -32.98
C TRP A 281 -38.17 3.23 -33.36
N LYS A 282 -39.03 2.61 -32.51
CA LYS A 282 -39.51 1.25 -32.73
C LYS A 282 -40.32 1.06 -34.01
N LYS A 283 -41.00 2.11 -34.45
CA LYS A 283 -41.78 2.12 -35.70
C LYS A 283 -40.96 2.57 -36.92
N GLY A 284 -39.79 3.14 -36.72
CA GLY A 284 -38.95 3.71 -37.78
C GLY A 284 -37.99 2.69 -38.39
N SER A 285 -37.49 2.95 -39.60
CA SER A 285 -36.51 2.13 -40.30
C SER A 285 -35.18 2.08 -39.57
N ILE A 286 -34.88 3.03 -38.71
CA ILE A 286 -33.64 3.14 -37.91
C ILE A 286 -33.49 1.94 -36.96
N SER A 287 -34.62 1.41 -36.43
CA SER A 287 -34.58 0.25 -35.55
C SER A 287 -33.99 -1.03 -36.18
N ARG A 288 -34.02 -1.10 -37.52
CA ARG A 288 -33.40 -2.22 -38.26
C ARG A 288 -31.89 -2.23 -38.22
N TRP A 289 -31.27 -1.06 -38.06
CA TRP A 289 -29.82 -0.87 -38.05
C TRP A 289 -29.25 -0.69 -36.66
N PHE A 290 -30.00 -0.05 -35.76
CA PHE A 290 -29.60 0.26 -34.39
C PHE A 290 -30.62 -0.20 -33.39
N ASN A 291 -30.39 -1.36 -32.78
CA ASN A 291 -31.32 -1.99 -31.82
C ASN A 291 -31.36 -1.26 -30.46
N SER A 292 -30.32 -0.55 -30.11
CA SER A 292 -30.23 0.15 -28.83
C SER A 292 -29.37 1.42 -28.97
N LEU A 293 -29.94 2.55 -28.54
CA LEU A 293 -29.28 3.82 -28.41
C LEU A 293 -29.61 4.41 -27.05
N LYS A 294 -28.56 4.80 -26.28
CA LYS A 294 -28.69 5.52 -25.03
C LYS A 294 -27.74 6.72 -25.03
N ILE A 295 -28.27 7.91 -24.78
CA ILE A 295 -27.52 9.15 -24.65
C ILE A 295 -27.42 9.47 -23.16
N ARG A 296 -26.24 9.89 -22.69
CA ARG A 296 -26.01 10.28 -21.28
C ARG A 296 -25.22 11.56 -21.22
N ALA A 297 -25.50 12.37 -20.22
CA ALA A 297 -24.71 13.52 -19.81
C ALA A 297 -24.56 13.50 -18.29
N SER A 298 -23.38 13.89 -17.80
CA SER A 298 -23.13 13.96 -16.37
C SER A 298 -22.24 15.15 -16.04
N PHE A 299 -22.45 15.69 -14.86
CA PHE A 299 -21.62 16.71 -14.25
C PHE A 299 -21.37 16.32 -12.80
N GLY A 300 -20.14 16.56 -12.30
CA GLY A 300 -19.80 16.27 -10.91
C GLY A 300 -18.56 17.02 -10.47
N GLN A 301 -18.47 17.21 -9.17
CA GLN A 301 -17.28 17.76 -8.50
C GLN A 301 -16.54 16.65 -7.79
N LEU A 302 -15.22 16.68 -7.86
CA LEU A 302 -14.31 15.76 -7.15
C LEU A 302 -13.49 16.57 -6.15
N GLY A 303 -13.22 15.96 -5.01
CA GLY A 303 -12.30 16.48 -4.01
C GLY A 303 -11.03 15.63 -3.96
N TYR A 304 -9.91 16.29 -3.68
CA TYR A 304 -8.63 15.66 -3.48
C TYR A 304 -7.97 16.27 -2.25
N ASP A 305 -7.50 15.44 -1.32
CA ASP A 305 -6.90 15.87 -0.05
C ASP A 305 -5.38 15.66 0.00
N GLU A 306 -4.75 15.27 -1.11
CA GLU A 306 -3.30 15.16 -1.27
C GLU A 306 -2.81 16.27 -2.20
N LEU A 307 -2.39 17.37 -1.62
CA LEU A 307 -1.79 18.47 -2.36
C LEU A 307 -0.28 18.27 -2.39
N SER A 308 0.27 18.24 -3.60
CA SER A 308 1.71 18.25 -3.83
C SER A 308 2.04 19.38 -4.80
N TRP A 309 3.10 20.10 -4.50
CA TRP A 309 3.60 21.18 -5.36
C TRP A 309 5.11 21.13 -5.43
N TYR A 310 5.66 21.71 -6.49
CA TYR A 310 7.09 21.87 -6.59
C TYR A 310 7.51 23.19 -5.98
N ASP A 311 8.51 23.13 -5.11
CA ASP A 311 9.18 24.24 -4.49
C ASP A 311 10.66 24.25 -4.91
N THR A 312 11.39 25.28 -4.56
CA THR A 312 12.83 25.40 -4.83
C THR A 312 13.56 25.43 -3.49
N ASP A 313 14.54 24.55 -3.31
CA ASP A 313 15.38 24.55 -2.10
C ASP A 313 16.38 25.74 -2.11
N GLU A 314 17.10 25.90 -1.00
CA GLU A 314 18.09 26.95 -0.82
C GLU A 314 19.24 26.92 -1.87
N ASN A 315 19.44 25.78 -2.52
CA ASN A 315 20.44 25.54 -3.54
C ASN A 315 19.91 25.70 -4.99
N GLY A 316 18.63 26.08 -5.12
CA GLY A 316 17.98 26.25 -6.43
C GLY A 316 17.46 24.95 -7.04
N ASN A 317 17.48 23.82 -6.34
CA ASN A 317 16.96 22.56 -6.83
C ASN A 317 15.45 22.47 -6.65
N ARG A 318 14.78 21.88 -7.64
CA ARG A 318 13.33 21.66 -7.61
C ARG A 318 12.99 20.48 -6.68
N ILE A 319 12.26 20.72 -5.61
CA ILE A 319 11.81 19.72 -4.64
C ILE A 319 10.29 19.58 -4.68
N LEU A 320 9.79 18.35 -4.58
CA LEU A 320 8.37 18.07 -4.46
C LEU A 320 7.97 18.18 -2.98
N ARG A 321 7.12 19.14 -2.66
CA ARG A 321 6.48 19.24 -1.34
C ARG A 321 5.09 18.65 -1.39
N THR A 322 4.72 17.93 -0.35
CA THR A 322 3.39 17.39 -0.15
C THR A 322 2.83 17.94 1.15
N LEU A 323 1.57 18.36 1.14
CA LEU A 323 0.89 18.85 2.33
C LEU A 323 0.95 17.75 3.41
N ALA A 324 1.75 18.00 4.44
CA ALA A 324 1.85 17.08 5.55
C ALA A 324 0.62 17.20 6.47
N PRO A 325 0.31 16.15 7.22
CA PRO A 325 -0.67 16.21 8.28
C PRO A 325 -0.33 17.35 9.24
N PHE A 326 -1.33 18.17 9.58
CA PHE A 326 -1.17 19.31 10.50
C PHE A 326 -0.23 20.46 10.03
N ASP A 327 0.09 20.55 8.73
CA ASP A 327 0.86 21.69 8.19
C ASP A 327 0.26 23.05 8.56
N TYR A 328 -1.06 23.11 8.78
CA TYR A 328 -1.73 24.32 9.25
C TYR A 328 -1.33 24.75 10.68
N LEU A 329 -0.61 23.90 11.42
CA LEU A 329 -0.04 24.24 12.75
C LEU A 329 1.38 24.78 12.64
N SER A 330 2.06 24.63 11.50
CA SER A 330 3.45 25.07 11.31
C SER A 330 3.60 26.59 11.10
N GLY A 331 2.49 27.30 11.01
CA GLY A 331 2.46 28.77 10.86
C GLY A 331 2.36 29.57 12.17
N TYR A 332 2.65 28.94 13.31
CA TYR A 332 2.66 29.60 14.62
C TYR A 332 4.05 29.61 15.22
#